data_e71c84caf45f07538a21212033184601
#
_entry.id   e71c84caf45f07538a21212033184601
#
_cell.length_a   1.000
_cell.length_b   1.000
_cell.length_c   1.000
_cell.angle_alpha   90.00
_cell.angle_beta   90.00
_cell.angle_gamma   90.00
#
_symmetry.space_group_name_H-M   'P 1'
#
loop_
_entity.id
_entity.type
_entity.pdbx_description
1 polymer ?
#
loop_
_entity_poly.entity_id
_entity_poly.type
_entity_poly.pdbx_seq_one_letter_code
_entity_poly.pdbx_strand_id
1 'polypeptide(L)'
;ICERINPTGKKRLQQALRDGDLDYVVSQGISQQEQGADILDVNVGLPEIDEVKIIQQATEQLQGSTLLPLQIDSTDPAAVEAAVRRYAGKPIINSVNGKQQIMDEIFPLVAHYGTNVVGLTLDEGGIPDTAEARFAIAEHIVAEAARYGIGPDRVLIDCLVMTASTNQRQAEQILRAMSLCKERLGVKCALGVSNISFGLPARPLLGSVFLAAAFGAGLDAPIMNPGSKRFMDTVYSYRVLSVEDEGSTGYIERYAGWTDPYKIAANPAAAQAASSDAAPAAGTAGTDGNDDPIRRMVVSGRKGEIAGETERLLADHDAMDLINNHFIPALDEVGVLFDQGKFFLPQLMASAEAARVGFDTIKRLMPAGEIADKGKICVATVKGDIHDIGKNIVKMLLDNYGYTVFDLGRDVDPQEVLKTVKERDIKLVGLSALMTTTVVAMEETIKLLHTEVPGVKIIVGGAVLTPEYAKQIGADYYAKDAAESARIAEEVFGQ
;
A
#
# COMPACT_ATOMS: atom_id res chain seq x y z
N ILE A 1 4.82 16.52 -8.09
CA ILE A 1 3.85 15.72 -8.88
C ILE A 1 2.63 15.46 -7.99
N CYS A 2 1.44 15.65 -8.53
CA CYS A 2 0.20 15.48 -7.76
C CYS A 2 -0.57 14.22 -8.12
N GLU A 3 -0.89 13.41 -7.10
CA GLU A 3 -1.52 12.06 -7.17
C GLU A 3 -3.06 12.05 -7.03
N ARG A 4 -3.76 13.17 -7.26
CA ARG A 4 -5.21 13.24 -6.96
C ARG A 4 -6.09 12.68 -8.08
N ILE A 5 -5.63 12.63 -9.33
CA ILE A 5 -6.30 11.95 -10.44
C ILE A 5 -5.81 10.49 -10.47
N ASN A 6 -6.27 9.71 -9.52
CA ASN A 6 -6.05 8.27 -9.40
C ASN A 6 -7.27 7.69 -8.68
N PRO A 7 -8.00 6.74 -9.29
CA PRO A 7 -9.27 6.22 -8.76
C PRO A 7 -9.12 5.38 -7.49
N THR A 8 -7.91 4.94 -7.14
CA THR A 8 -7.68 4.08 -5.97
C THR A 8 -8.22 4.72 -4.69
N GLY A 9 -9.22 4.09 -4.08
CA GLY A 9 -9.87 4.55 -2.85
C GLY A 9 -10.74 5.81 -2.96
N LYS A 10 -11.00 6.34 -4.18
CA LYS A 10 -11.76 7.58 -4.40
C LYS A 10 -13.09 7.33 -5.12
N LYS A 11 -14.10 6.92 -4.37
CA LYS A 11 -15.43 6.52 -4.90
C LYS A 11 -16.02 7.52 -5.90
N ARG A 12 -15.91 8.83 -5.65
CA ARG A 12 -16.45 9.87 -6.55
C ARG A 12 -15.70 9.91 -7.89
N LEU A 13 -14.39 9.76 -7.89
CA LEU A 13 -13.61 9.71 -9.14
C LEU A 13 -13.90 8.41 -9.90
N GLN A 14 -14.00 7.29 -9.21
CA GLN A 14 -14.40 6.01 -9.81
C GLN A 14 -15.75 6.14 -10.52
N GLN A 15 -16.75 6.75 -9.87
CA GLN A 15 -18.06 6.96 -10.48
C GLN A 15 -17.99 7.89 -11.69
N ALA A 16 -17.26 9.01 -11.58
CA ALA A 16 -17.08 9.94 -12.70
C ALA A 16 -16.46 9.25 -13.93
N LEU A 17 -15.45 8.41 -13.73
CA LEU A 17 -14.80 7.67 -14.81
C LEU A 17 -15.74 6.65 -15.46
N ARG A 18 -16.58 5.93 -14.67
CA ARG A 18 -17.61 5.00 -15.20
C ARG A 18 -18.69 5.74 -16.02
N ASP A 19 -19.09 6.91 -15.57
CA ASP A 19 -20.10 7.75 -16.23
C ASP A 19 -19.53 8.53 -17.43
N GLY A 20 -18.19 8.52 -17.62
CA GLY A 20 -17.52 9.35 -18.63
C GLY A 20 -17.57 10.85 -18.31
N ASP A 21 -17.77 11.22 -17.03
CA ASP A 21 -17.76 12.60 -16.54
C ASP A 21 -16.31 13.11 -16.41
N LEU A 22 -15.77 13.54 -17.54
CA LEU A 22 -14.42 14.11 -17.61
C LEU A 22 -14.34 15.54 -17.05
N ASP A 23 -15.45 16.24 -16.93
CA ASP A 23 -15.49 17.56 -16.29
C ASP A 23 -15.06 17.47 -14.83
N TYR A 24 -15.44 16.37 -14.15
CA TYR A 24 -14.94 16.09 -12.80
C TYR A 24 -13.42 15.85 -12.78
N VAL A 25 -12.86 15.10 -13.74
CA VAL A 25 -11.41 14.88 -13.86
C VAL A 25 -10.68 16.22 -14.07
N VAL A 26 -11.18 17.04 -14.97
CA VAL A 26 -10.64 18.40 -15.24
C VAL A 26 -10.71 19.28 -13.98
N SER A 27 -11.83 19.26 -13.26
CA SER A 27 -11.97 20.01 -12.01
C SER A 27 -10.93 19.59 -10.95
N GLN A 28 -10.59 18.30 -10.90
CA GLN A 28 -9.50 17.82 -10.05
C GLN A 28 -8.15 18.37 -10.49
N GLY A 29 -7.86 18.41 -11.80
CA GLY A 29 -6.64 18.99 -12.35
C GLY A 29 -6.48 20.47 -12.02
N ILE A 30 -7.52 21.27 -12.24
CA ILE A 30 -7.56 22.70 -11.91
C ILE A 30 -7.34 22.92 -10.41
N SER A 31 -8.05 22.18 -9.56
CA SER A 31 -7.90 22.29 -8.11
C SER A 31 -6.47 21.97 -7.64
N GLN A 32 -5.81 21.00 -8.26
CA GLN A 32 -4.42 20.64 -7.96
C GLN A 32 -3.44 21.75 -8.39
N GLN A 33 -3.67 22.36 -9.54
CA GLN A 33 -2.89 23.52 -9.99
C GLN A 33 -3.03 24.69 -9.00
N GLU A 34 -4.23 25.01 -8.56
CA GLU A 34 -4.51 26.06 -7.57
C GLU A 34 -3.85 25.79 -6.22
N GLN A 35 -3.70 24.51 -5.85
CA GLN A 35 -3.02 24.06 -4.63
C GLN A 35 -1.49 24.05 -4.74
N GLY A 36 -0.93 24.38 -5.92
CA GLY A 36 0.50 24.52 -6.14
C GLY A 36 1.19 23.24 -6.64
N ALA A 37 0.47 22.38 -7.35
CA ALA A 37 1.10 21.30 -8.10
C ALA A 37 1.91 21.86 -9.28
N ASP A 38 3.05 21.21 -9.59
CA ASP A 38 3.86 21.53 -10.78
C ASP A 38 3.61 20.54 -11.93
N ILE A 39 3.13 19.32 -11.64
CA ILE A 39 2.84 18.24 -12.60
C ILE A 39 1.60 17.51 -12.12
N LEU A 40 0.71 17.13 -13.05
CA LEU A 40 -0.47 16.29 -12.76
C LEU A 40 -0.18 14.84 -13.11
N ASP A 41 -0.30 13.95 -12.14
CA ASP A 41 -0.31 12.50 -12.36
C ASP A 41 -1.71 12.05 -12.75
N VAL A 42 -1.85 11.38 -13.88
CA VAL A 42 -3.14 11.03 -14.49
C VAL A 42 -3.25 9.53 -14.63
N ASN A 43 -3.98 8.92 -13.70
CA ASN A 43 -4.37 7.52 -13.72
C ASN A 43 -5.90 7.43 -13.81
N VAL A 44 -6.39 6.74 -14.82
CA VAL A 44 -7.83 6.50 -15.02
C VAL A 44 -8.16 5.00 -15.01
N GLY A 45 -7.19 4.15 -14.69
CA GLY A 45 -7.33 2.69 -14.71
C GLY A 45 -8.42 2.23 -13.75
N LEU A 46 -9.49 1.70 -14.30
CA LEU A 46 -10.57 1.02 -13.61
C LEU A 46 -10.96 -0.24 -14.40
N PRO A 47 -11.28 -1.32 -13.69
CA PRO A 47 -11.87 -2.47 -14.31
C PRO A 47 -13.14 -2.10 -15.06
N GLU A 48 -13.80 -2.26 -15.82
CA GLU A 48 -15.14 -1.90 -16.34
C GLU A 48 -15.15 -0.69 -17.30
N ILE A 49 -14.03 -0.05 -17.56
CA ILE A 49 -13.96 1.06 -18.52
C ILE A 49 -12.94 0.80 -19.62
N ASP A 50 -13.12 1.46 -20.75
CA ASP A 50 -12.13 1.52 -21.83
C ASP A 50 -11.02 2.52 -21.43
N GLU A 51 -9.97 2.02 -20.77
CA GLU A 51 -8.88 2.85 -20.26
C GLU A 51 -8.19 3.63 -21.40
N VAL A 52 -7.97 2.99 -22.55
CA VAL A 52 -7.32 3.61 -23.72
C VAL A 52 -8.08 4.84 -24.18
N LYS A 53 -9.40 4.72 -24.27
CA LYS A 53 -10.27 5.83 -24.67
C LYS A 53 -10.33 6.92 -23.62
N ILE A 54 -10.51 6.56 -22.35
CA ILE A 54 -10.70 7.50 -21.26
C ILE A 54 -9.42 8.29 -20.99
N ILE A 55 -8.24 7.65 -20.98
CA ILE A 55 -6.97 8.34 -20.73
C ILE A 55 -6.62 9.29 -21.87
N GLN A 56 -6.92 8.92 -23.12
CA GLN A 56 -6.76 9.80 -24.26
C GLN A 56 -7.63 11.06 -24.09
N GLN A 57 -8.90 10.92 -23.79
CA GLN A 57 -9.84 12.02 -23.62
C GLN A 57 -9.47 12.89 -22.40
N ALA A 58 -9.11 12.28 -21.27
CA ALA A 58 -8.66 12.99 -20.08
C ALA A 58 -7.39 13.82 -20.38
N THR A 59 -6.44 13.26 -21.12
CA THR A 59 -5.22 13.96 -21.55
C THR A 59 -5.57 15.18 -22.41
N GLU A 60 -6.44 15.04 -23.42
CA GLU A 60 -6.88 16.12 -24.29
C GLU A 60 -7.55 17.25 -23.51
N GLN A 61 -8.45 16.93 -22.57
CA GLN A 61 -9.17 17.92 -21.78
C GLN A 61 -8.30 18.61 -20.73
N LEU A 62 -7.45 17.85 -20.03
CA LEU A 62 -6.55 18.42 -19.03
C LEU A 62 -5.54 19.39 -19.64
N GLN A 63 -4.90 19.04 -20.76
CA GLN A 63 -3.97 19.96 -21.41
C GLN A 63 -4.64 21.21 -21.99
N GLY A 64 -5.94 21.16 -22.29
CA GLY A 64 -6.74 22.30 -22.69
C GLY A 64 -7.21 23.18 -21.53
N SER A 65 -7.15 22.67 -20.30
CA SER A 65 -7.73 23.32 -19.12
C SER A 65 -6.69 23.73 -18.07
N THR A 66 -5.49 23.16 -18.10
CA THR A 66 -4.39 23.49 -17.18
C THR A 66 -3.10 23.75 -17.96
N LEU A 67 -2.17 24.50 -17.35
CA LEU A 67 -0.84 24.74 -17.92
C LEU A 67 0.21 23.75 -17.41
N LEU A 68 -0.19 22.82 -16.54
CA LEU A 68 0.73 21.88 -15.91
C LEU A 68 1.08 20.74 -16.86
N PRO A 69 2.35 20.31 -16.88
CA PRO A 69 2.75 19.06 -17.53
C PRO A 69 1.99 17.88 -16.96
N LEU A 70 1.80 16.84 -17.80
CA LEU A 70 1.15 15.60 -17.38
C LEU A 70 2.17 14.48 -17.17
N GLN A 71 1.94 13.67 -16.16
CA GLN A 71 2.49 12.35 -15.97
C GLN A 71 1.39 11.34 -16.30
N ILE A 72 1.63 10.49 -17.29
CA ILE A 72 0.67 9.46 -17.75
C ILE A 72 0.96 8.20 -16.95
N ASP A 73 0.04 7.83 -16.07
CA ASP A 73 0.17 6.70 -15.16
C ASP A 73 -0.75 5.54 -15.61
N SER A 74 -0.16 4.61 -16.33
CA SER A 74 -0.82 3.38 -16.77
C SER A 74 0.18 2.25 -16.96
N THR A 75 -0.26 1.02 -16.71
CA THR A 75 0.48 -0.21 -16.99
C THR A 75 0.14 -0.79 -18.37
N ASP A 76 -0.85 -0.25 -19.08
CA ASP A 76 -1.21 -0.66 -20.44
C ASP A 76 -0.44 0.18 -21.47
N PRO A 77 0.48 -0.42 -22.26
CA PRO A 77 1.21 0.29 -23.31
C PRO A 77 0.31 0.95 -24.35
N ALA A 78 -0.87 0.39 -24.64
CA ALA A 78 -1.82 0.95 -25.58
C ALA A 78 -2.47 2.23 -25.00
N ALA A 79 -2.79 2.25 -23.72
CA ALA A 79 -3.30 3.42 -23.01
C ALA A 79 -2.23 4.52 -22.94
N VAL A 80 -0.99 4.17 -22.62
CA VAL A 80 0.16 5.09 -22.63
C VAL A 80 0.32 5.70 -24.02
N GLU A 81 0.35 4.89 -25.08
CA GLU A 81 0.52 5.39 -26.45
C GLU A 81 -0.64 6.30 -26.87
N ALA A 82 -1.88 5.94 -26.56
CA ALA A 82 -3.05 6.75 -26.87
C ALA A 82 -2.99 8.15 -26.22
N ALA A 83 -2.54 8.23 -24.98
CA ALA A 83 -2.38 9.49 -24.25
C ALA A 83 -1.22 10.34 -24.83
N VAL A 84 -0.02 9.77 -24.96
CA VAL A 84 1.16 10.54 -25.40
C VAL A 84 1.03 11.02 -26.83
N ARG A 85 0.32 10.29 -27.70
CA ARG A 85 0.05 10.67 -29.09
C ARG A 85 -0.79 11.97 -29.20
N ARG A 86 -1.59 12.26 -28.17
CA ARG A 86 -2.49 13.44 -28.12
C ARG A 86 -1.94 14.56 -27.28
N TYR A 87 -0.91 14.34 -26.52
CA TYR A 87 -0.33 15.34 -25.66
C TYR A 87 0.62 16.28 -26.45
N ALA A 88 0.33 17.58 -26.38
CA ALA A 88 1.15 18.59 -27.04
C ALA A 88 2.28 19.05 -26.10
N GLY A 89 3.32 18.25 -25.98
CA GLY A 89 4.45 18.53 -25.12
C GLY A 89 5.29 17.31 -24.83
N LYS A 90 6.07 17.35 -23.74
CA LYS A 90 6.91 16.25 -23.28
C LYS A 90 6.38 15.71 -21.95
N PRO A 91 5.48 14.72 -21.97
CA PRO A 91 4.94 14.15 -20.74
C PRO A 91 5.96 13.21 -20.06
N ILE A 92 5.63 12.80 -18.84
CA ILE A 92 6.32 11.74 -18.13
C ILE A 92 5.48 10.46 -18.26
N ILE A 93 6.07 9.34 -18.63
CA ILE A 93 5.41 8.02 -18.58
C ILE A 93 5.70 7.40 -17.22
N ASN A 94 4.68 6.98 -16.51
CA ASN A 94 4.73 6.27 -15.25
C ASN A 94 4.08 4.88 -15.44
N SER A 95 4.81 3.78 -15.58
CA SER A 95 6.24 3.64 -15.37
C SER A 95 6.82 2.43 -16.14
N VAL A 96 8.14 2.30 -16.09
CA VAL A 96 8.85 1.04 -16.33
C VAL A 96 9.37 0.48 -15.00
N ASN A 97 9.87 -0.75 -15.03
CA ASN A 97 10.57 -1.37 -13.90
C ASN A 97 11.71 -2.27 -14.43
N GLY A 98 12.39 -2.99 -13.54
CA GLY A 98 13.52 -3.86 -13.92
C GLY A 98 13.14 -5.13 -14.70
N LYS A 99 11.85 -5.39 -14.95
CA LYS A 99 11.42 -6.52 -15.79
C LYS A 99 11.64 -6.22 -17.25
N GLN A 100 12.37 -7.11 -17.95
CA GLN A 100 12.75 -6.89 -19.34
C GLN A 100 11.54 -6.68 -20.26
N GLN A 101 10.47 -7.45 -20.07
CA GLN A 101 9.26 -7.33 -20.88
C GLN A 101 8.67 -5.92 -20.83
N ILE A 102 8.57 -5.30 -19.64
CA ILE A 102 8.01 -3.95 -19.48
C ILE A 102 8.88 -2.90 -20.16
N MET A 103 10.21 -3.05 -20.05
CA MET A 103 11.14 -2.14 -20.72
C MET A 103 11.04 -2.27 -22.24
N ASP A 104 10.90 -3.48 -22.77
CA ASP A 104 10.76 -3.75 -24.22
C ASP A 104 9.43 -3.19 -24.78
N GLU A 105 8.38 -3.10 -23.97
CA GLU A 105 7.09 -2.54 -24.36
C GLU A 105 7.06 -1.00 -24.28
N ILE A 106 7.66 -0.41 -23.26
CA ILE A 106 7.54 1.04 -22.96
C ILE A 106 8.68 1.87 -23.53
N PHE A 107 9.94 1.40 -23.53
CA PHE A 107 11.07 2.19 -24.04
C PHE A 107 10.96 2.56 -25.51
N PRO A 108 10.42 1.72 -26.42
CA PRO A 108 10.12 2.16 -27.79
C PRO A 108 9.20 3.37 -27.85
N LEU A 109 8.17 3.44 -26.99
CA LEU A 109 7.26 4.60 -26.91
C LEU A 109 7.99 5.84 -26.39
N VAL A 110 8.77 5.67 -25.30
CA VAL A 110 9.60 6.76 -24.74
C VAL A 110 10.56 7.33 -25.78
N ALA A 111 11.22 6.47 -26.55
CA ALA A 111 12.16 6.88 -27.60
C ALA A 111 11.44 7.58 -28.76
N HIS A 112 10.34 6.99 -29.24
CA HIS A 112 9.57 7.48 -30.39
C HIS A 112 8.94 8.86 -30.14
N TYR A 113 8.29 9.03 -29.00
CA TYR A 113 7.58 10.28 -28.65
C TYR A 113 8.47 11.31 -27.93
N GLY A 114 9.71 10.94 -27.58
CA GLY A 114 10.64 11.85 -26.92
C GLY A 114 10.27 12.17 -25.46
N THR A 115 9.48 11.33 -24.79
CA THR A 115 8.97 11.55 -23.42
C THR A 115 10.03 11.35 -22.36
N ASN A 116 9.74 11.73 -21.11
CA ASN A 116 10.45 11.25 -19.93
C ASN A 116 9.79 9.96 -19.41
N VAL A 117 10.48 9.23 -18.53
CA VAL A 117 9.95 7.99 -17.94
C VAL A 117 10.37 7.83 -16.50
N VAL A 118 9.45 7.32 -15.67
CA VAL A 118 9.74 6.86 -14.29
C VAL A 118 10.17 5.40 -14.35
N GLY A 119 11.27 5.08 -13.69
CA GLY A 119 11.78 3.72 -13.51
C GLY A 119 11.64 3.28 -12.05
N LEU A 120 10.84 2.25 -11.81
CA LEU A 120 10.61 1.70 -10.46
C LEU A 120 11.69 0.67 -10.13
N THR A 121 12.29 0.78 -8.95
CA THR A 121 13.33 -0.16 -8.49
C THR A 121 12.75 -1.47 -7.99
N LEU A 122 12.08 -2.20 -8.87
CA LEU A 122 11.59 -3.57 -8.66
C LEU A 122 11.84 -4.41 -9.91
N ASP A 123 11.96 -5.72 -9.74
CA ASP A 123 12.15 -6.70 -10.79
C ASP A 123 11.29 -7.97 -10.54
N GLU A 124 11.65 -9.10 -11.13
CA GLU A 124 11.00 -10.40 -10.91
C GLU A 124 11.07 -10.85 -9.45
N GLY A 125 12.09 -10.44 -8.69
CA GLY A 125 12.24 -10.68 -7.26
C GLY A 125 11.39 -9.74 -6.39
N GLY A 126 10.74 -8.75 -7.00
CA GLY A 126 9.94 -7.72 -6.34
C GLY A 126 10.78 -6.52 -5.88
N ILE A 127 10.35 -5.85 -4.80
CA ILE A 127 11.04 -4.67 -4.26
C ILE A 127 12.16 -5.12 -3.32
N PRO A 128 13.44 -4.80 -3.61
CA PRO A 128 14.55 -5.20 -2.75
C PRO A 128 14.55 -4.46 -1.40
N ASP A 129 15.08 -5.13 -0.37
CA ASP A 129 15.18 -4.56 0.98
C ASP A 129 16.34 -3.59 1.16
N THR A 130 17.41 -3.70 0.37
CA THR A 130 18.65 -2.92 0.53
C THR A 130 18.81 -1.81 -0.51
N ALA A 131 19.48 -0.74 -0.12
CA ALA A 131 19.80 0.37 -1.01
C ALA A 131 20.61 -0.07 -2.24
N GLU A 132 21.59 -0.94 -2.03
CA GLU A 132 22.47 -1.44 -3.10
C GLU A 132 21.71 -2.27 -4.12
N ALA A 133 20.78 -3.12 -3.70
CA ALA A 133 19.98 -3.92 -4.60
C ALA A 133 18.98 -3.05 -5.39
N ARG A 134 18.38 -2.03 -4.77
CA ARG A 134 17.54 -1.04 -5.48
C ARG A 134 18.37 -0.27 -6.51
N PHE A 135 19.57 0.14 -6.14
CA PHE A 135 20.50 0.82 -7.06
C PHE A 135 20.87 -0.06 -8.25
N ALA A 136 21.12 -1.35 -8.04
CA ALA A 136 21.44 -2.29 -9.14
C ALA A 136 20.29 -2.38 -10.16
N ILE A 137 19.04 -2.39 -9.71
CA ILE A 137 17.88 -2.34 -10.62
C ILE A 137 17.80 -0.98 -11.34
N ALA A 138 18.05 0.13 -10.65
CA ALA A 138 18.08 1.45 -11.27
C ALA A 138 19.17 1.54 -12.34
N GLU A 139 20.35 1.01 -12.07
CA GLU A 139 21.47 0.94 -13.02
C GLU A 139 21.09 0.12 -14.26
N HIS A 140 20.42 -1.02 -14.08
CA HIS A 140 19.92 -1.84 -15.16
C HIS A 140 18.90 -1.08 -16.03
N ILE A 141 17.91 -0.43 -15.42
CA ILE A 141 16.88 0.38 -16.12
C ILE A 141 17.55 1.49 -16.96
N VAL A 142 18.52 2.22 -16.38
CA VAL A 142 19.22 3.30 -17.08
C VAL A 142 20.07 2.77 -18.23
N ALA A 143 20.75 1.62 -18.04
CA ALA A 143 21.53 0.98 -19.06
C ALA A 143 20.68 0.49 -20.23
N GLU A 144 19.51 -0.10 -19.94
CA GLU A 144 18.57 -0.52 -20.98
C GLU A 144 17.96 0.71 -21.69
N ALA A 145 17.58 1.76 -20.98
CA ALA A 145 17.09 3.02 -21.58
C ALA A 145 18.10 3.59 -22.60
N ALA A 146 19.40 3.56 -22.27
CA ALA A 146 20.45 4.02 -23.15
C ALA A 146 20.52 3.25 -24.47
N ARG A 147 20.15 1.96 -24.51
CA ARG A 147 20.08 1.16 -25.74
C ARG A 147 19.01 1.65 -26.72
N TYR A 148 17.98 2.31 -26.21
CA TYR A 148 16.93 2.97 -26.98
C TYR A 148 17.24 4.45 -27.26
N GLY A 149 18.43 4.95 -26.92
CA GLY A 149 18.82 6.35 -27.09
C GLY A 149 18.17 7.30 -26.08
N ILE A 150 17.71 6.75 -24.94
CA ILE A 150 17.11 7.53 -23.86
C ILE A 150 18.23 7.87 -22.87
N GLY A 151 18.58 9.16 -22.76
CA GLY A 151 19.61 9.64 -21.83
C GLY A 151 19.14 9.64 -20.37
N PRO A 152 20.06 9.66 -19.39
CA PRO A 152 19.73 9.67 -17.97
C PRO A 152 18.95 10.94 -17.55
N ASP A 153 19.06 12.02 -18.29
CA ASP A 153 18.28 13.25 -18.11
C ASP A 153 16.77 13.08 -18.36
N ARG A 154 16.40 11.99 -19.04
CA ARG A 154 15.00 11.63 -19.35
C ARG A 154 14.45 10.52 -18.46
N VAL A 155 15.26 9.98 -17.54
CA VAL A 155 14.86 8.93 -16.60
C VAL A 155 14.73 9.50 -15.20
N LEU A 156 13.58 9.26 -14.56
CA LEU A 156 13.37 9.51 -13.14
C LEU A 156 13.33 8.17 -12.42
N ILE A 157 14.15 7.98 -11.40
CA ILE A 157 14.12 6.73 -10.62
C ILE A 157 13.22 6.91 -9.39
N ASP A 158 12.26 6.01 -9.21
CA ASP A 158 11.49 5.85 -7.98
C ASP A 158 12.02 4.63 -7.20
N CYS A 159 12.61 4.90 -6.04
CA CYS A 159 13.14 3.87 -5.16
C CYS A 159 12.07 3.14 -4.36
N LEU A 160 10.78 3.38 -4.59
CA LEU A 160 9.61 2.75 -4.01
C LEU A 160 9.53 2.84 -2.48
N VAL A 161 8.65 3.72 -2.03
CA VAL A 161 8.46 3.96 -0.59
C VAL A 161 7.62 2.86 0.03
N MET A 162 8.25 2.07 0.90
CA MET A 162 7.59 1.11 1.77
C MET A 162 7.16 1.78 3.07
N THR A 163 6.05 1.31 3.65
CA THR A 163 5.53 1.93 4.88
C THR A 163 6.41 1.63 6.11
N ALA A 164 6.62 2.65 6.92
CA ALA A 164 7.33 2.50 8.19
C ALA A 164 6.55 1.67 9.23
N SER A 165 5.25 1.46 9.04
CA SER A 165 4.44 0.64 9.93
C SER A 165 4.82 -0.84 9.92
N THR A 166 5.36 -1.33 8.80
CA THR A 166 5.79 -2.72 8.64
C THR A 166 7.30 -2.88 8.81
N ASN A 167 8.10 -1.92 8.31
CA ASN A 167 9.55 -1.98 8.43
C ASN A 167 10.16 -0.57 8.45
N GLN A 168 10.47 -0.07 9.65
CA GLN A 168 11.04 1.27 9.85
C GLN A 168 12.43 1.44 9.19
N ARG A 169 13.23 0.36 9.07
CA ARG A 169 14.56 0.42 8.44
C ARG A 169 14.51 0.74 6.95
N GLN A 170 13.37 0.52 6.31
CA GLN A 170 13.20 0.82 4.89
C GLN A 170 13.35 2.30 4.58
N ALA A 171 12.97 3.20 5.50
CA ALA A 171 13.13 4.64 5.27
C ALA A 171 14.59 5.02 4.98
N GLU A 172 15.55 4.51 5.77
CA GLU A 172 16.99 4.73 5.56
C GLU A 172 17.46 4.13 4.23
N GLN A 173 17.04 2.90 3.92
CA GLN A 173 17.43 2.22 2.68
C GLN A 173 16.93 2.95 1.42
N ILE A 174 15.71 3.48 1.46
CA ILE A 174 15.13 4.26 0.36
C ILE A 174 15.94 5.55 0.13
N LEU A 175 16.20 6.33 1.19
CA LEU A 175 16.97 7.57 1.11
C LEU A 175 18.38 7.32 0.57
N ARG A 176 19.04 6.27 1.04
CA ARG A 176 20.38 5.88 0.58
C ARG A 176 20.38 5.41 -0.88
N ALA A 177 19.40 4.61 -1.31
CA ALA A 177 19.26 4.18 -2.70
C ALA A 177 19.12 5.38 -3.63
N MET A 178 18.30 6.35 -3.25
CA MET A 178 18.09 7.58 -4.00
C MET A 178 19.38 8.39 -4.13
N SER A 179 20.13 8.59 -3.03
CA SER A 179 21.45 9.27 -3.09
C SER A 179 22.42 8.54 -4.03
N LEU A 180 22.48 7.20 -3.99
CA LEU A 180 23.29 6.41 -4.92
C LEU A 180 22.89 6.63 -6.38
N CYS A 181 21.60 6.67 -6.69
CA CYS A 181 21.10 6.93 -8.03
C CYS A 181 21.49 8.34 -8.53
N LYS A 182 21.36 9.35 -7.67
CA LYS A 182 21.77 10.73 -7.98
C LYS A 182 23.27 10.83 -8.26
N GLU A 183 24.09 10.29 -7.38
CA GLU A 183 25.53 10.43 -7.41
C GLU A 183 26.19 9.66 -8.54
N ARG A 184 25.69 8.44 -8.82
CA ARG A 184 26.35 7.51 -9.75
C ARG A 184 25.73 7.45 -11.15
N LEU A 185 24.42 7.65 -11.25
CA LEU A 185 23.71 7.58 -12.55
C LEU A 185 23.38 8.97 -13.11
N GLY A 186 23.42 10.03 -12.28
CA GLY A 186 23.10 11.39 -12.70
C GLY A 186 21.61 11.57 -13.09
N VAL A 187 20.73 10.67 -12.65
CA VAL A 187 19.29 10.71 -12.93
C VAL A 187 18.55 11.63 -11.97
N LYS A 188 17.31 11.97 -12.32
CA LYS A 188 16.36 12.57 -11.38
C LYS A 188 15.69 11.49 -10.54
N CYS A 189 15.20 11.87 -9.33
CA CYS A 189 14.49 10.95 -8.45
C CYS A 189 13.07 11.42 -8.20
N ALA A 190 12.12 10.49 -8.29
CA ALA A 190 10.73 10.64 -7.88
C ALA A 190 10.45 9.73 -6.68
N LEU A 191 9.48 10.05 -5.84
CA LEU A 191 9.00 9.18 -4.75
C LEU A 191 7.52 9.43 -4.44
N GLY A 192 6.77 8.35 -4.26
CA GLY A 192 5.43 8.36 -3.66
C GLY A 192 5.50 8.56 -2.14
N VAL A 193 5.75 9.79 -1.68
CA VAL A 193 6.08 10.10 -0.27
C VAL A 193 4.95 9.77 0.72
N SER A 194 3.70 9.76 0.29
CA SER A 194 2.54 9.45 1.14
C SER A 194 2.55 8.02 1.70
N ASN A 195 3.26 7.10 1.03
CA ASN A 195 3.29 5.67 1.37
C ASN A 195 4.04 5.40 2.69
N ILE A 196 5.03 6.22 3.05
CA ILE A 196 5.82 6.02 4.28
C ILE A 196 4.98 5.92 5.55
N SER A 197 3.87 6.62 5.59
CA SER A 197 2.99 6.74 6.75
C SER A 197 1.73 5.87 6.69
N PHE A 198 1.64 4.97 5.71
CA PHE A 198 0.48 4.09 5.60
C PHE A 198 0.34 3.20 6.86
N GLY A 199 -0.90 3.06 7.38
CA GLY A 199 -1.18 2.28 8.59
C GLY A 199 -0.76 2.95 9.91
N LEU A 200 -0.34 4.23 9.89
CA LEU A 200 0.02 5.01 11.08
C LEU A 200 -0.91 6.21 11.26
N PRO A 201 -1.09 6.68 12.51
CA PRO A 201 -1.87 7.90 12.77
C PRO A 201 -1.10 9.15 12.34
N ALA A 202 -1.81 10.28 12.25
CA ALA A 202 -1.23 11.58 11.91
C ALA A 202 -0.31 11.54 10.66
N ARG A 203 -0.71 10.82 9.63
CA ARG A 203 0.03 10.56 8.40
C ARG A 203 0.76 11.79 7.81
N PRO A 204 0.16 13.01 7.74
CA PRO A 204 0.85 14.18 7.22
C PRO A 204 2.05 14.61 8.08
N LEU A 205 2.05 14.31 9.39
CA LEU A 205 3.18 14.64 10.27
C LEU A 205 4.41 13.80 9.91
N LEU A 206 4.27 12.47 9.91
CA LEU A 206 5.37 11.57 9.55
C LEU A 206 5.81 11.78 8.09
N GLY A 207 4.84 11.91 7.17
CA GLY A 207 5.12 12.11 5.76
C GLY A 207 5.89 13.41 5.48
N SER A 208 5.60 14.51 6.18
CA SER A 208 6.32 15.77 6.01
C SER A 208 7.77 15.71 6.51
N VAL A 209 8.02 14.98 7.59
CA VAL A 209 9.38 14.73 8.08
C VAL A 209 10.18 13.86 7.10
N PHE A 210 9.55 12.81 6.57
CA PHE A 210 10.18 11.98 5.55
C PHE A 210 10.44 12.76 4.25
N LEU A 211 9.50 13.61 3.82
CA LEU A 211 9.68 14.49 2.65
C LEU A 211 10.90 15.41 2.81
N ALA A 212 11.07 16.03 3.98
CA ALA A 212 12.24 16.87 4.25
C ALA A 212 13.55 16.07 4.18
N ALA A 213 13.57 14.86 4.75
CA ALA A 213 14.73 13.96 4.67
C ALA A 213 15.00 13.52 3.23
N ALA A 214 13.95 13.24 2.45
CA ALA A 214 14.06 12.84 1.04
C ALA A 214 14.62 13.97 0.18
N PHE A 215 14.20 15.21 0.39
CA PHE A 215 14.82 16.37 -0.27
C PHE A 215 16.31 16.47 0.05
N GLY A 216 16.68 16.30 1.33
CA GLY A 216 18.09 16.28 1.75
C GLY A 216 18.90 15.15 1.10
N ALA A 217 18.27 14.03 0.76
CA ALA A 217 18.88 12.92 0.03
C ALA A 217 18.82 13.08 -1.51
N GLY A 218 18.28 14.19 -2.04
CA GLY A 218 18.30 14.54 -3.45
C GLY A 218 16.99 14.24 -4.22
N LEU A 219 15.84 14.18 -3.55
CA LEU A 219 14.53 14.05 -4.22
C LEU A 219 14.24 15.26 -5.09
N ASP A 220 13.94 15.04 -6.37
CA ASP A 220 13.57 16.09 -7.33
C ASP A 220 12.04 16.23 -7.47
N ALA A 221 11.31 15.11 -7.43
CA ALA A 221 9.90 15.06 -7.81
C ALA A 221 9.07 14.24 -6.79
N PRO A 222 8.64 14.84 -5.67
CA PRO A 222 7.73 14.16 -4.75
C PRO A 222 6.36 13.95 -5.39
N ILE A 223 5.85 12.72 -5.36
CA ILE A 223 4.48 12.38 -5.72
C ILE A 223 3.65 12.44 -4.43
N MET A 224 2.73 13.42 -4.36
CA MET A 224 2.01 13.71 -3.13
C MET A 224 0.72 14.51 -3.38
N ASN A 225 -0.09 14.69 -2.33
CA ASN A 225 -1.26 15.56 -2.36
C ASN A 225 -0.90 17.02 -2.01
N PRO A 226 -0.95 17.98 -2.95
CA PRO A 226 -0.66 19.39 -2.68
C PRO A 226 -1.73 20.05 -1.80
N GLY A 227 -2.92 19.46 -1.65
CA GLY A 227 -3.93 19.91 -0.68
C GLY A 227 -3.51 19.70 0.79
N SER A 228 -2.44 18.94 1.03
CA SER A 228 -1.88 18.83 2.37
C SER A 228 -1.00 20.04 2.69
N LYS A 229 -1.55 20.96 3.49
CA LYS A 229 -0.82 22.15 3.92
C LYS A 229 0.56 21.82 4.49
N ARG A 230 0.65 20.75 5.30
CA ARG A 230 1.89 20.35 5.96
C ARG A 230 2.97 19.88 4.97
N PHE A 231 2.60 19.17 3.92
CA PHE A 231 3.53 18.82 2.84
C PHE A 231 3.99 20.08 2.08
N MET A 232 3.06 20.95 1.73
CA MET A 232 3.39 22.20 1.01
C MET A 232 4.25 23.13 1.86
N ASP A 233 3.98 23.25 3.17
CA ASP A 233 4.83 24.02 4.09
C ASP A 233 6.27 23.45 4.12
N THR A 234 6.44 22.13 4.02
CA THR A 234 7.77 21.51 3.91
C THR A 234 8.45 21.85 2.59
N VAL A 235 7.71 21.80 1.46
CA VAL A 235 8.24 22.18 0.14
C VAL A 235 8.74 23.61 0.13
N TYR A 236 7.90 24.57 0.55
CA TYR A 236 8.28 25.99 0.55
C TYR A 236 9.42 26.28 1.50
N SER A 237 9.46 25.63 2.68
CA SER A 237 10.57 25.78 3.62
C SER A 237 11.87 25.20 3.05
N TYR A 238 11.82 24.04 2.37
CA TYR A 238 12.99 23.44 1.77
C TYR A 238 13.53 24.26 0.58
N ARG A 239 12.68 24.86 -0.23
CA ARG A 239 13.09 25.77 -1.33
C ARG A 239 13.96 26.95 -0.84
N VAL A 240 13.69 27.45 0.37
CA VAL A 240 14.56 28.44 1.02
C VAL A 240 15.92 27.85 1.38
N LEU A 241 15.92 26.64 1.99
CA LEU A 241 17.15 25.97 2.46
C LEU A 241 18.02 25.49 1.28
N SER A 242 17.40 25.14 0.14
CA SER A 242 18.12 24.73 -1.09
C SER A 242 18.51 25.89 -2.00
N VAL A 243 18.20 27.14 -1.59
CA VAL A 243 18.45 28.36 -2.38
C VAL A 243 17.65 28.41 -3.70
N GLU A 244 16.60 27.59 -3.83
CA GLU A 244 15.67 27.70 -4.97
C GLU A 244 14.76 28.94 -4.87
N ASP A 245 14.44 29.37 -3.64
CA ASP A 245 13.74 30.62 -3.35
C ASP A 245 14.80 31.66 -2.88
N GLU A 246 15.55 32.18 -3.85
CA GLU A 246 16.61 33.17 -3.58
C GLU A 246 16.01 34.46 -2.96
N GLY A 247 16.60 34.88 -1.83
CA GLY A 247 16.06 36.00 -1.06
C GLY A 247 14.79 35.68 -0.28
N SER A 248 14.32 34.41 -0.29
CA SER A 248 13.14 33.93 0.46
C SER A 248 11.85 34.69 0.12
N THR A 249 11.75 35.24 -1.10
CA THR A 249 10.63 36.11 -1.51
C THR A 249 9.30 35.38 -1.50
N GLY A 250 9.24 34.19 -2.09
CA GLY A 250 8.04 33.36 -2.14
C GLY A 250 7.62 32.86 -0.76
N TYR A 251 8.59 32.53 0.09
CA TYR A 251 8.34 32.11 1.47
C TYR A 251 7.76 33.28 2.30
N ILE A 252 8.36 34.46 2.21
CA ILE A 252 7.89 35.67 2.93
C ILE A 252 6.48 36.02 2.49
N GLU A 253 6.21 36.07 1.19
CA GLU A 253 4.88 36.37 0.65
C GLU A 253 3.81 35.41 1.20
N ARG A 254 4.13 34.11 1.25
CA ARG A 254 3.20 33.09 1.72
C ARG A 254 2.97 33.09 3.22
N TYR A 255 4.00 33.41 4.03
CA TYR A 255 3.97 33.23 5.47
C TYR A 255 4.09 34.54 6.28
N ALA A 256 4.05 35.72 5.68
CA ALA A 256 4.14 36.99 6.40
C ALA A 256 3.07 37.17 7.50
N GLY A 257 1.89 36.59 7.30
CA GLY A 257 0.79 36.59 8.28
C GLY A 257 0.64 35.29 9.10
N TRP A 258 1.65 34.38 9.03
CA TRP A 258 1.53 33.08 9.65
C TRP A 258 1.55 33.16 11.18
N THR A 259 0.63 32.46 11.82
CA THR A 259 0.57 32.29 13.27
C THR A 259 0.88 30.84 13.62
N ASP A 260 1.71 30.64 14.64
CA ASP A 260 2.10 29.30 15.09
C ASP A 260 0.88 28.53 15.64
N PRO A 261 0.42 27.47 14.95
CA PRO A 261 -0.73 26.68 15.41
C PRO A 261 -0.40 25.85 16.67
N TYR A 262 0.87 25.73 17.02
CA TYR A 262 1.37 24.99 18.20
C TYR A 262 1.74 25.93 19.37
N LYS A 263 1.50 27.23 19.23
CA LYS A 263 1.79 28.19 20.31
C LYS A 263 0.91 27.88 21.51
N ILE A 264 1.52 27.32 22.54
CA ILE A 264 0.86 27.07 23.83
C ILE A 264 0.48 28.43 24.41
N ALA A 265 -0.82 28.66 24.58
CA ALA A 265 -1.29 29.87 25.27
C ALA A 265 -0.68 29.90 26.68
N ALA A 266 -0.08 31.02 27.04
CA ALA A 266 0.56 31.20 28.35
C ALA A 266 -0.46 31.26 29.52
N ASN A 267 -1.65 30.67 29.36
CA ASN A 267 -2.71 30.62 30.37
C ASN A 267 -2.73 29.22 31.01
N PRO A 268 -2.37 29.09 32.30
CA PRO A 268 -2.34 27.79 32.98
C PRO A 268 -3.67 27.05 33.00
N ALA A 269 -4.79 27.74 32.86
CA ALA A 269 -6.13 27.13 32.76
C ALA A 269 -6.40 26.47 31.39
N ALA A 270 -5.76 26.95 30.32
CA ALA A 270 -5.84 26.34 28.98
C ALA A 270 -4.93 25.12 28.83
N ALA A 271 -3.82 25.06 29.58
CA ALA A 271 -2.93 23.90 29.61
C ALA A 271 -3.59 22.65 30.22
N GLN A 272 -4.53 22.84 31.16
CA GLN A 272 -5.29 21.71 31.74
C GLN A 272 -6.38 21.19 30.79
N ALA A 273 -6.93 22.02 29.91
CA ALA A 273 -7.91 21.59 28.91
C ALA A 273 -7.25 20.90 27.69
N ALA A 274 -6.01 21.31 27.34
CA ALA A 274 -5.24 20.68 26.27
C ALA A 274 -4.59 19.35 26.69
N SER A 275 -4.46 19.08 27.98
CA SER A 275 -3.94 17.81 28.52
C SER A 275 -4.99 16.69 28.55
N SER A 276 -6.27 16.98 28.26
CA SER A 276 -7.33 15.96 28.12
C SER A 276 -7.38 15.28 26.75
N ASP A 277 -6.67 15.84 25.75
CA ASP A 277 -6.50 15.23 24.40
C ASP A 277 -5.11 14.62 24.17
N ALA A 278 -4.37 14.36 25.24
CA ALA A 278 -3.17 13.53 25.15
C ALA A 278 -3.58 12.14 24.67
N ALA A 279 -2.94 11.69 23.60
CA ALA A 279 -3.02 10.32 23.14
C ALA A 279 -2.97 9.37 24.35
N PRO A 280 -3.77 8.32 24.38
CA PRO A 280 -3.71 7.38 25.50
C PRO A 280 -2.29 6.83 25.55
N ALA A 281 -1.55 7.20 26.60
CA ALA A 281 -0.42 6.42 27.07
C ALA A 281 -0.87 4.98 27.09
N ALA A 282 0.02 4.04 26.75
CA ALA A 282 -0.23 2.60 26.76
C ALA A 282 -1.17 2.28 27.93
N GLY A 283 -2.45 2.04 27.58
CA GLY A 283 -3.54 2.09 28.54
C GLY A 283 -3.33 1.04 29.61
N THR A 284 -3.35 1.47 30.84
CA THR A 284 -3.87 0.64 31.93
C THR A 284 -5.29 0.28 31.54
N ALA A 285 -5.47 -0.94 31.07
CA ALA A 285 -6.78 -1.53 30.82
C ALA A 285 -7.64 -1.34 32.08
N GLY A 286 -8.85 -0.83 31.87
CA GLY A 286 -9.85 -0.77 32.92
C GLY A 286 -10.01 -2.14 33.56
N THR A 287 -9.98 -2.16 34.86
CA THR A 287 -10.33 -3.31 35.72
C THR A 287 -11.81 -3.60 35.60
N ASP A 288 -12.21 -4.30 34.54
CA ASP A 288 -13.45 -5.06 34.55
C ASP A 288 -13.10 -6.54 34.69
N GLY A 289 -13.68 -7.15 35.73
CA GLY A 289 -13.34 -8.38 36.41
C GLY A 289 -13.28 -9.66 35.57
N ASN A 290 -12.37 -9.77 34.64
CA ASN A 290 -11.89 -11.02 34.10
C ASN A 290 -10.38 -10.86 33.81
N ASP A 291 -9.56 -11.26 34.79
CA ASP A 291 -8.08 -11.13 34.75
C ASP A 291 -7.50 -12.29 33.90
N ASP A 292 -7.83 -12.31 32.61
CA ASP A 292 -7.27 -13.27 31.65
C ASP A 292 -5.85 -12.83 31.22
N PRO A 293 -4.79 -13.54 31.69
CA PRO A 293 -3.42 -13.19 31.36
C PRO A 293 -3.12 -13.30 29.87
N ILE A 294 -3.64 -14.32 29.17
CA ILE A 294 -3.43 -14.54 27.73
C ILE A 294 -4.02 -13.39 26.94
N ARG A 295 -5.31 -13.04 27.21
CA ARG A 295 -5.98 -11.94 26.55
C ARG A 295 -5.20 -10.62 26.71
N ARG A 296 -4.76 -10.32 27.93
CA ARG A 296 -3.96 -9.12 28.21
C ARG A 296 -2.63 -9.11 27.47
N MET A 297 -1.94 -10.24 27.38
CA MET A 297 -0.65 -10.37 26.66
C MET A 297 -0.82 -10.27 25.16
N VAL A 298 -1.87 -10.87 24.59
CA VAL A 298 -2.19 -10.76 23.15
C VAL A 298 -2.53 -9.31 22.82
N VAL A 299 -3.45 -8.67 23.52
CA VAL A 299 -3.87 -7.28 23.25
C VAL A 299 -2.69 -6.31 23.39
N SER A 300 -1.79 -6.53 24.35
CA SER A 300 -0.60 -5.69 24.52
C SER A 300 0.62 -6.10 23.68
N GLY A 301 0.54 -7.15 22.86
CA GLY A 301 1.62 -7.61 21.99
C GLY A 301 2.86 -8.17 22.70
N ARG A 302 2.71 -8.77 23.90
CA ARG A 302 3.82 -9.24 24.76
C ARG A 302 4.35 -10.61 24.36
N LYS A 303 4.91 -10.75 23.16
CA LYS A 303 5.41 -12.02 22.64
C LYS A 303 6.50 -12.68 23.48
N GLY A 304 7.26 -11.93 24.30
CA GLY A 304 8.33 -12.47 25.13
C GLY A 304 7.84 -13.21 26.39
N GLU A 305 6.63 -12.94 26.85
CA GLU A 305 6.07 -13.48 28.10
C GLU A 305 5.01 -14.57 27.84
N ILE A 306 4.33 -14.49 26.68
CA ILE A 306 3.15 -15.30 26.38
C ILE A 306 3.44 -16.81 26.30
N ALA A 307 4.65 -17.21 25.85
CA ALA A 307 5.03 -18.61 25.79
C ALA A 307 5.02 -19.25 27.18
N GLY A 308 5.68 -18.62 28.16
CA GLY A 308 5.74 -19.12 29.53
C GLY A 308 4.37 -19.16 30.21
N GLU A 309 3.53 -18.16 29.97
CA GLU A 309 2.17 -18.14 30.54
C GLU A 309 1.27 -19.21 29.87
N THR A 310 1.41 -19.42 28.57
CA THR A 310 0.71 -20.51 27.87
C THR A 310 1.13 -21.88 28.39
N GLU A 311 2.44 -22.12 28.61
CA GLU A 311 2.94 -23.36 29.22
C GLU A 311 2.35 -23.59 30.63
N ARG A 312 2.30 -22.53 31.42
CA ARG A 312 1.74 -22.56 32.78
C ARG A 312 0.26 -22.94 32.78
N LEU A 313 -0.52 -22.32 31.89
CA LEU A 313 -1.97 -22.55 31.81
C LEU A 313 -2.30 -23.93 31.21
N LEU A 314 -1.48 -24.48 30.30
CA LEU A 314 -1.65 -25.82 29.77
C LEU A 314 -1.50 -26.96 30.83
N ALA A 315 -0.93 -26.65 31.99
CA ALA A 315 -0.89 -27.62 33.10
C ALA A 315 -2.27 -27.85 33.74
N ASP A 316 -3.16 -26.82 33.67
CA ASP A 316 -4.46 -26.84 34.37
C ASP A 316 -5.66 -26.73 33.39
N HIS A 317 -5.42 -26.37 32.12
CA HIS A 317 -6.45 -26.11 31.09
C HIS A 317 -6.20 -26.98 29.85
N ASP A 318 -7.27 -27.39 29.20
CA ASP A 318 -7.20 -28.04 27.90
C ASP A 318 -6.72 -27.04 26.82
N ALA A 319 -5.94 -27.51 25.87
CA ALA A 319 -5.40 -26.69 24.81
C ALA A 319 -6.48 -26.02 23.95
N MET A 320 -7.57 -26.75 23.66
CA MET A 320 -8.70 -26.22 22.89
C MET A 320 -9.46 -25.16 23.69
N ASP A 321 -9.53 -25.30 25.03
CA ASP A 321 -10.09 -24.30 25.91
C ASP A 321 -9.29 -23.00 25.86
N LEU A 322 -7.95 -23.07 25.95
CA LEU A 322 -7.09 -21.90 25.80
C LEU A 322 -7.25 -21.21 24.43
N ILE A 323 -7.32 -21.98 23.36
CA ILE A 323 -7.52 -21.44 22.02
C ILE A 323 -8.87 -20.72 21.92
N ASN A 324 -9.96 -21.39 22.26
CA ASN A 324 -11.31 -20.90 22.00
C ASN A 324 -11.78 -19.82 22.99
N ASN A 325 -11.34 -19.90 24.25
CA ASN A 325 -11.84 -19.03 25.31
C ASN A 325 -10.88 -17.92 25.73
N HIS A 326 -9.59 -17.98 25.30
CA HIS A 326 -8.57 -16.98 25.63
C HIS A 326 -7.95 -16.32 24.43
N PHE A 327 -7.38 -17.09 23.46
CA PHE A 327 -6.69 -16.51 22.31
C PHE A 327 -7.63 -15.91 21.27
N ILE A 328 -8.70 -16.65 20.88
CA ILE A 328 -9.66 -16.16 19.87
C ILE A 328 -10.36 -14.89 20.35
N PRO A 329 -10.95 -14.84 21.57
CA PRO A 329 -11.56 -13.60 22.06
C PRO A 329 -10.58 -12.40 22.16
N ALA A 330 -9.30 -12.67 22.46
CA ALA A 330 -8.28 -11.64 22.48
C ALA A 330 -8.00 -11.07 21.08
N LEU A 331 -7.94 -11.92 20.05
CA LEU A 331 -7.78 -11.50 18.66
C LEU A 331 -9.00 -10.74 18.13
N ASP A 332 -10.22 -11.16 18.53
CA ASP A 332 -11.45 -10.46 18.18
C ASP A 332 -11.48 -9.05 18.79
N GLU A 333 -11.04 -8.92 20.06
CA GLU A 333 -10.89 -7.60 20.69
C GLU A 333 -9.90 -6.70 19.95
N VAL A 334 -8.77 -7.25 19.54
CA VAL A 334 -7.76 -6.53 18.74
C VAL A 334 -8.36 -6.07 17.40
N GLY A 335 -9.15 -6.92 16.74
CA GLY A 335 -9.89 -6.57 15.53
C GLY A 335 -10.85 -5.41 15.74
N VAL A 336 -11.65 -5.46 16.80
CA VAL A 336 -12.58 -4.37 17.18
C VAL A 336 -11.84 -3.06 17.48
N LEU A 337 -10.71 -3.12 18.21
CA LEU A 337 -9.89 -1.94 18.49
C LEU A 337 -9.28 -1.32 17.22
N PHE A 338 -8.89 -2.16 16.27
CA PHE A 338 -8.40 -1.71 14.97
C PHE A 338 -9.52 -1.04 14.15
N ASP A 339 -10.70 -1.65 14.05
CA ASP A 339 -11.87 -1.10 13.34
C ASP A 339 -12.31 0.25 13.93
N GLN A 340 -12.21 0.42 15.27
CA GLN A 340 -12.50 1.67 15.96
C GLN A 340 -11.40 2.74 15.82
N GLY A 341 -10.30 2.44 15.12
CA GLY A 341 -9.15 3.35 15.00
C GLY A 341 -8.38 3.59 16.30
N LYS A 342 -8.58 2.74 17.33
CA LYS A 342 -7.83 2.78 18.58
C LYS A 342 -6.49 2.04 18.47
N PHE A 343 -6.45 0.98 17.68
CA PHE A 343 -5.23 0.28 17.29
C PHE A 343 -4.87 0.62 15.86
N PHE A 344 -3.56 0.62 15.60
CA PHE A 344 -2.98 0.82 14.28
C PHE A 344 -2.21 -0.43 13.84
N LEU A 345 -1.79 -0.47 12.59
CA LEU A 345 -1.16 -1.65 12.00
C LEU A 345 0.00 -2.23 12.85
N PRO A 346 0.92 -1.44 13.45
CA PRO A 346 1.96 -2.01 14.30
C PRO A 346 1.44 -2.76 15.53
N GLN A 347 0.38 -2.25 16.17
CA GLN A 347 -0.23 -2.92 17.33
C GLN A 347 -0.94 -4.20 16.91
N LEU A 348 -1.70 -4.17 15.79
CA LEU A 348 -2.32 -5.35 15.22
C LEU A 348 -1.28 -6.46 14.94
N MET A 349 -0.15 -6.09 14.31
CA MET A 349 0.94 -7.03 14.02
C MET A 349 1.59 -7.58 15.30
N ALA A 350 1.82 -6.73 16.32
CA ALA A 350 2.41 -7.15 17.58
C ALA A 350 1.49 -8.13 18.33
N SER A 351 0.18 -7.86 18.35
CA SER A 351 -0.83 -8.72 18.97
C SER A 351 -0.93 -10.07 18.28
N ALA A 352 -0.95 -10.08 16.95
CA ALA A 352 -1.01 -11.32 16.18
C ALA A 352 0.29 -12.15 16.30
N GLU A 353 1.46 -11.50 16.38
CA GLU A 353 2.74 -12.20 16.64
C GLU A 353 2.77 -12.79 18.06
N ALA A 354 2.22 -12.10 19.06
CA ALA A 354 2.09 -12.65 20.40
C ALA A 354 1.18 -13.89 20.41
N ALA A 355 0.01 -13.81 19.77
CA ALA A 355 -0.89 -14.96 19.63
C ALA A 355 -0.20 -16.14 18.92
N ARG A 356 0.53 -15.88 17.82
CA ARG A 356 1.29 -16.90 17.10
C ARG A 356 2.27 -17.65 18.01
N VAL A 357 3.03 -16.92 18.83
CA VAL A 357 3.97 -17.53 19.79
C VAL A 357 3.23 -18.44 20.79
N GLY A 358 2.05 -18.00 21.25
CA GLY A 358 1.19 -18.81 22.12
C GLY A 358 0.72 -20.10 21.42
N PHE A 359 0.20 -20.00 20.20
CA PHE A 359 -0.22 -21.16 19.39
C PHE A 359 0.92 -22.13 19.10
N ASP A 360 2.11 -21.62 18.74
CA ASP A 360 3.29 -22.45 18.51
C ASP A 360 3.71 -23.20 19.79
N THR A 361 3.54 -22.55 20.96
CA THR A 361 3.79 -23.16 22.27
C THR A 361 2.80 -24.30 22.55
N ILE A 362 1.50 -24.08 22.28
CA ILE A 362 0.47 -25.12 22.38
C ILE A 362 0.82 -26.30 21.47
N LYS A 363 1.09 -26.04 20.19
CA LYS A 363 1.47 -27.07 19.19
C LYS A 363 2.69 -27.90 19.62
N ARG A 364 3.69 -27.25 20.22
CA ARG A 364 4.91 -27.93 20.67
C ARG A 364 4.68 -28.89 21.83
N LEU A 365 3.74 -28.54 22.71
CA LEU A 365 3.50 -29.29 23.97
C LEU A 365 2.41 -30.35 23.83
N MET A 366 1.60 -30.30 22.78
CA MET A 366 0.58 -31.30 22.51
C MET A 366 1.14 -32.57 21.82
N PRO A 367 0.57 -33.73 22.08
CA PRO A 367 0.86 -34.93 21.33
C PRO A 367 0.49 -34.75 19.83
N ALA A 368 1.34 -35.28 18.95
CA ALA A 368 1.09 -35.22 17.52
C ALA A 368 -0.25 -35.90 17.17
N GLY A 369 -1.27 -35.12 16.78
CA GLY A 369 -2.59 -35.63 16.36
C GLY A 369 -3.80 -34.98 17.02
N GLU A 370 -3.65 -34.13 18.04
CA GLU A 370 -4.78 -33.54 18.77
C GLU A 370 -5.20 -32.13 18.37
N ILE A 371 -4.42 -31.40 17.57
CA ILE A 371 -4.90 -30.15 17.00
C ILE A 371 -5.61 -30.48 15.69
N ALA A 372 -6.92 -30.41 15.68
CA ALA A 372 -7.70 -30.46 14.45
C ALA A 372 -7.26 -29.31 13.56
N ASP A 373 -6.61 -29.60 12.43
CA ASP A 373 -6.45 -28.65 11.33
C ASP A 373 -7.87 -28.25 10.89
N LYS A 374 -8.27 -27.00 11.19
CA LYS A 374 -9.61 -26.50 10.87
C LYS A 374 -9.87 -26.52 9.36
N GLY A 375 -8.83 -26.51 8.56
CA GLY A 375 -8.91 -26.56 7.10
C GLY A 375 -7.71 -25.92 6.42
N LYS A 376 -7.58 -26.21 5.12
CA LYS A 376 -6.48 -25.71 4.29
C LYS A 376 -6.95 -24.54 3.45
N ILE A 377 -6.22 -23.45 3.50
CA ILE A 377 -6.51 -22.22 2.78
C ILE A 377 -5.29 -21.84 1.94
N CYS A 378 -5.48 -21.42 0.70
CA CYS A 378 -4.45 -20.82 -0.13
C CYS A 378 -4.65 -19.31 -0.18
N VAL A 379 -3.59 -18.50 -0.03
CA VAL A 379 -3.65 -17.06 -0.21
C VAL A 379 -2.61 -16.60 -1.22
N ALA A 380 -2.99 -15.65 -2.07
CA ALA A 380 -2.11 -15.10 -3.09
C ALA A 380 -2.44 -13.63 -3.38
N THR A 381 -1.42 -12.82 -3.66
CA THR A 381 -1.61 -11.55 -4.35
C THR A 381 -1.52 -11.82 -5.85
N VAL A 382 -2.52 -11.40 -6.59
CA VAL A 382 -2.73 -11.78 -8.00
C VAL A 382 -1.61 -11.26 -8.92
N LYS A 383 -1.48 -11.85 -10.10
CA LYS A 383 -0.47 -11.52 -11.10
C LYS A 383 -0.47 -10.02 -11.42
N GLY A 384 0.73 -9.44 -11.46
CA GLY A 384 0.97 -8.02 -11.68
C GLY A 384 0.86 -7.16 -10.42
N ASP A 385 0.35 -7.69 -9.30
CA ASP A 385 0.22 -6.94 -8.04
C ASP A 385 1.33 -7.31 -7.04
N ILE A 386 2.02 -6.28 -6.54
CA ILE A 386 3.12 -6.43 -5.58
C ILE A 386 2.73 -6.07 -4.14
N HIS A 387 1.49 -5.63 -3.93
CA HIS A 387 1.01 -5.15 -2.64
C HIS A 387 0.49 -6.34 -1.81
N ASP A 388 1.30 -6.84 -0.91
CA ASP A 388 1.02 -8.05 -0.13
C ASP A 388 0.73 -7.82 1.36
N ILE A 389 0.77 -6.57 1.84
CA ILE A 389 0.55 -6.25 3.26
C ILE A 389 -0.80 -6.77 3.75
N GLY A 390 -1.88 -6.49 3.01
CA GLY A 390 -3.23 -6.95 3.34
C GLY A 390 -3.33 -8.48 3.39
N LYS A 391 -2.77 -9.15 2.38
CA LYS A 391 -2.71 -10.61 2.30
C LYS A 391 -1.93 -11.22 3.49
N ASN A 392 -0.79 -10.60 3.86
CA ASN A 392 0.03 -11.09 4.96
C ASN A 392 -0.68 -10.97 6.32
N ILE A 393 -1.50 -9.91 6.50
CA ILE A 393 -2.36 -9.77 7.69
C ILE A 393 -3.44 -10.86 7.71
N VAL A 394 -4.12 -11.10 6.58
CA VAL A 394 -5.11 -12.17 6.43
C VAL A 394 -4.49 -13.53 6.75
N LYS A 395 -3.32 -13.84 6.13
CA LYS A 395 -2.58 -15.08 6.41
C LYS A 395 -2.31 -15.24 7.90
N MET A 396 -1.74 -14.22 8.52
CA MET A 396 -1.37 -14.25 9.94
C MET A 396 -2.59 -14.50 10.85
N LEU A 397 -3.72 -13.87 10.55
CA LEU A 397 -4.95 -14.11 11.29
C LEU A 397 -5.47 -15.52 11.08
N LEU A 398 -5.56 -16.01 9.86
CA LEU A 398 -6.03 -17.37 9.54
C LEU A 398 -5.13 -18.45 10.19
N ASP A 399 -3.80 -18.28 10.15
CA ASP A 399 -2.86 -19.15 10.86
C ASP A 399 -3.17 -19.18 12.37
N ASN A 400 -3.48 -18.02 12.97
CA ASN A 400 -3.81 -17.88 14.38
C ASN A 400 -5.18 -18.48 14.75
N TYR A 401 -6.13 -18.52 13.80
CA TYR A 401 -7.42 -19.18 13.97
C TYR A 401 -7.35 -20.72 13.80
N GLY A 402 -6.17 -21.26 13.54
CA GLY A 402 -5.91 -22.71 13.47
C GLY A 402 -6.09 -23.31 12.08
N TYR A 403 -6.09 -22.49 11.01
CA TYR A 403 -6.07 -22.97 9.62
C TYR A 403 -4.64 -23.25 9.17
N THR A 404 -4.47 -24.18 8.24
CA THR A 404 -3.20 -24.38 7.52
C THR A 404 -3.18 -23.49 6.28
N VAL A 405 -2.39 -22.39 6.30
CA VAL A 405 -2.37 -21.40 5.22
C VAL A 405 -1.16 -21.60 4.30
N PHE A 406 -1.43 -21.84 3.02
CA PHE A 406 -0.46 -21.89 1.93
C PHE A 406 -0.36 -20.51 1.29
N ASP A 407 0.68 -19.77 1.59
CA ASP A 407 0.93 -18.44 1.04
C ASP A 407 1.81 -18.55 -0.21
N LEU A 408 1.28 -18.19 -1.37
CA LEU A 408 2.01 -18.19 -2.63
C LEU A 408 2.79 -16.88 -2.88
N GLY A 409 2.63 -15.89 -2.00
CA GLY A 409 3.32 -14.62 -2.15
C GLY A 409 2.55 -13.62 -3.00
N ARG A 410 3.28 -12.87 -3.81
CA ARG A 410 2.79 -11.77 -4.66
C ARG A 410 3.12 -12.00 -6.12
N ASP A 411 2.43 -11.32 -7.03
CA ASP A 411 2.60 -11.44 -8.50
C ASP A 411 2.43 -12.91 -8.95
N VAL A 412 1.40 -13.60 -8.41
CA VAL A 412 1.23 -15.04 -8.55
C VAL A 412 0.46 -15.37 -9.83
N ASP A 413 1.05 -16.22 -10.67
CA ASP A 413 0.39 -16.69 -11.88
C ASP A 413 -0.85 -17.54 -11.56
N PRO A 414 -1.99 -17.36 -12.27
CA PRO A 414 -3.20 -18.16 -12.07
C PRO A 414 -2.97 -19.67 -12.10
N GLN A 415 -2.03 -20.16 -12.93
CA GLN A 415 -1.71 -21.59 -13.01
C GLN A 415 -1.02 -22.12 -11.76
N GLU A 416 -0.22 -21.30 -11.07
CA GLU A 416 0.43 -21.66 -9.81
C GLU A 416 -0.60 -21.80 -8.68
N VAL A 417 -1.58 -20.88 -8.65
CA VAL A 417 -2.72 -20.98 -7.71
C VAL A 417 -3.49 -22.27 -7.97
N LEU A 418 -3.86 -22.55 -9.22
CA LEU A 418 -4.56 -23.77 -9.60
C LEU A 418 -3.81 -25.05 -9.23
N LYS A 419 -2.50 -25.07 -9.50
CA LYS A 419 -1.63 -26.20 -9.16
C LYS A 419 -1.65 -26.47 -7.66
N THR A 420 -1.46 -25.44 -6.84
CA THR A 420 -1.46 -25.57 -5.38
C THR A 420 -2.81 -26.03 -4.85
N VAL A 421 -3.92 -25.50 -5.39
CA VAL A 421 -5.28 -25.88 -5.00
C VAL A 421 -5.50 -27.38 -5.25
N LYS A 422 -5.11 -27.89 -6.44
CA LYS A 422 -5.23 -29.32 -6.78
C LYS A 422 -4.30 -30.22 -5.95
N GLU A 423 -3.03 -29.86 -5.79
CA GLU A 423 -2.03 -30.68 -5.09
C GLU A 423 -2.28 -30.76 -3.58
N ARG A 424 -2.87 -29.74 -2.98
CA ARG A 424 -3.07 -29.65 -1.52
C ARG A 424 -4.51 -29.90 -1.08
N ASP A 425 -5.42 -30.15 -2.03
CA ASP A 425 -6.87 -30.29 -1.77
C ASP A 425 -7.43 -29.09 -0.98
N ILE A 426 -7.22 -27.89 -1.54
CA ILE A 426 -7.63 -26.62 -0.93
C ILE A 426 -9.12 -26.39 -1.19
N LYS A 427 -9.87 -26.05 -0.14
CA LYS A 427 -11.29 -25.73 -0.25
C LYS A 427 -11.59 -24.23 -0.31
N LEU A 428 -10.67 -23.40 0.17
CA LEU A 428 -10.83 -21.95 0.25
C LEU A 428 -9.58 -21.24 -0.27
N VAL A 429 -9.77 -20.30 -1.21
CA VAL A 429 -8.69 -19.49 -1.79
C VAL A 429 -8.96 -18.01 -1.50
N GLY A 430 -7.98 -17.32 -0.92
CA GLY A 430 -7.98 -15.87 -0.73
C GLY A 430 -7.14 -15.16 -1.78
N LEU A 431 -7.75 -14.30 -2.57
CA LEU A 431 -7.06 -13.49 -3.58
C LEU A 431 -7.06 -12.01 -3.19
N SER A 432 -5.89 -11.36 -3.30
CA SER A 432 -5.71 -9.95 -2.97
C SER A 432 -5.27 -9.14 -4.18
N ALA A 433 -5.90 -7.97 -4.39
CA ALA A 433 -5.47 -6.97 -5.36
C ALA A 433 -5.62 -5.56 -4.79
N LEU A 434 -4.60 -4.73 -4.94
CA LEU A 434 -4.62 -3.33 -4.49
C LEU A 434 -4.68 -2.35 -5.66
N MET A 435 -4.28 -2.77 -6.85
CA MET A 435 -4.33 -1.94 -8.07
C MET A 435 -5.54 -2.32 -8.92
N THR A 436 -6.16 -1.32 -9.54
CA THR A 436 -7.30 -1.53 -10.45
C THR A 436 -6.92 -2.34 -11.68
N THR A 437 -5.68 -2.19 -12.14
CA THR A 437 -5.14 -2.89 -13.31
C THR A 437 -4.93 -4.39 -13.09
N THR A 438 -4.78 -4.84 -11.84
CA THR A 438 -4.52 -6.25 -11.52
C THR A 438 -5.79 -7.05 -11.22
N VAL A 439 -6.94 -6.39 -11.20
CA VAL A 439 -8.22 -7.07 -10.96
C VAL A 439 -8.62 -7.97 -12.14
N VAL A 440 -8.15 -7.68 -13.34
CA VAL A 440 -8.32 -8.56 -14.52
C VAL A 440 -7.67 -9.93 -14.27
N ALA A 441 -6.46 -9.95 -13.75
CA ALA A 441 -5.77 -11.20 -13.38
C ALA A 441 -6.48 -11.95 -12.24
N MET A 442 -7.14 -11.22 -11.33
CA MET A 442 -8.00 -11.83 -10.31
C MET A 442 -9.20 -12.54 -10.94
N GLU A 443 -9.89 -11.88 -11.86
CA GLU A 443 -11.03 -12.46 -12.59
C GLU A 443 -10.63 -13.71 -13.39
N GLU A 444 -9.49 -13.67 -14.07
CA GLU A 444 -8.91 -14.83 -14.77
C GLU A 444 -8.65 -15.99 -13.81
N THR A 445 -8.06 -15.70 -12.65
CA THR A 445 -7.79 -16.72 -11.61
C THR A 445 -9.08 -17.35 -11.10
N ILE A 446 -10.12 -16.54 -10.82
CA ILE A 446 -11.43 -17.02 -10.36
C ILE A 446 -12.06 -17.94 -11.40
N LYS A 447 -12.13 -17.51 -12.67
CA LYS A 447 -12.69 -18.30 -13.77
C LYS A 447 -11.97 -19.62 -13.94
N LEU A 448 -10.64 -19.60 -13.88
CA LEU A 448 -9.81 -20.79 -13.99
C LEU A 448 -10.10 -21.78 -12.84
N LEU A 449 -10.13 -21.30 -11.62
CA LEU A 449 -10.38 -22.12 -10.43
C LEU A 449 -11.79 -22.75 -10.46
N HIS A 450 -12.83 -21.99 -10.75
CA HIS A 450 -14.20 -22.51 -10.83
C HIS A 450 -14.37 -23.52 -11.95
N THR A 451 -13.65 -23.36 -13.08
CA THR A 451 -13.71 -24.31 -14.20
C THR A 451 -12.99 -25.62 -13.87
N GLU A 452 -11.82 -25.53 -13.26
CA GLU A 452 -10.89 -26.65 -13.08
C GLU A 452 -11.04 -27.37 -11.75
N VAL A 453 -11.62 -26.72 -10.72
CA VAL A 453 -11.84 -27.25 -9.37
C VAL A 453 -13.26 -26.89 -8.91
N PRO A 454 -14.29 -27.59 -9.43
CA PRO A 454 -15.67 -27.33 -9.03
C PRO A 454 -15.84 -27.50 -7.50
N GLY A 455 -16.39 -26.46 -6.85
CA GLY A 455 -16.66 -26.47 -5.41
C GLY A 455 -15.60 -25.78 -4.54
N VAL A 456 -14.47 -25.35 -5.10
CA VAL A 456 -13.55 -24.44 -4.38
C VAL A 456 -14.26 -23.10 -4.10
N LYS A 457 -14.07 -22.56 -2.90
CA LYS A 457 -14.60 -21.25 -2.51
C LYS A 457 -13.52 -20.19 -2.65
N ILE A 458 -13.91 -18.99 -3.09
CA ILE A 458 -12.96 -17.90 -3.36
C ILE A 458 -13.39 -16.65 -2.61
N ILE A 459 -12.50 -16.17 -1.73
CA ILE A 459 -12.60 -14.87 -1.08
C ILE A 459 -11.73 -13.88 -1.85
N VAL A 460 -12.25 -12.71 -2.13
CA VAL A 460 -11.46 -11.62 -2.69
C VAL A 460 -11.42 -10.43 -1.72
N GLY A 461 -10.28 -9.74 -1.67
CA GLY A 461 -10.10 -8.55 -0.85
C GLY A 461 -9.09 -7.59 -1.48
N GLY A 462 -9.14 -6.34 -1.03
CA GLY A 462 -8.24 -5.29 -1.47
C GLY A 462 -8.94 -3.94 -1.66
N ALA A 463 -8.18 -2.85 -1.61
CA ALA A 463 -8.72 -1.49 -1.56
C ALA A 463 -9.48 -1.04 -2.83
N VAL A 464 -9.30 -1.74 -3.94
CA VAL A 464 -9.96 -1.44 -5.23
C VAL A 464 -11.24 -2.21 -5.45
N LEU A 465 -11.56 -3.16 -4.57
CA LEU A 465 -12.73 -4.02 -4.70
C LEU A 465 -13.93 -3.48 -3.92
N THR A 466 -15.12 -3.79 -4.42
CA THR A 466 -16.39 -3.60 -3.74
C THR A 466 -17.16 -4.92 -3.70
N PRO A 467 -18.13 -5.10 -2.79
CA PRO A 467 -18.96 -6.30 -2.77
C PRO A 467 -19.67 -6.59 -4.11
N GLU A 468 -20.13 -5.52 -4.78
CA GLU A 468 -20.80 -5.61 -6.08
C GLU A 468 -19.85 -6.12 -7.16
N TYR A 469 -18.63 -5.57 -7.19
CA TYR A 469 -17.62 -5.96 -8.16
C TYR A 469 -17.10 -7.38 -7.91
N ALA A 470 -16.86 -7.75 -6.64
CA ALA A 470 -16.49 -9.11 -6.27
C ALA A 470 -17.50 -10.16 -6.81
N LYS A 471 -18.79 -9.86 -6.68
CA LYS A 471 -19.86 -10.68 -7.24
C LYS A 471 -19.82 -10.73 -8.78
N GLN A 472 -19.54 -9.60 -9.43
CA GLN A 472 -19.47 -9.51 -10.89
C GLN A 472 -18.35 -10.38 -11.48
N ILE A 473 -17.16 -10.40 -10.85
CA ILE A 473 -16.02 -11.24 -11.27
C ILE A 473 -16.17 -12.71 -10.86
N GLY A 474 -17.29 -13.06 -10.20
CA GLY A 474 -17.62 -14.43 -9.84
C GLY A 474 -16.99 -14.93 -8.54
N ALA A 475 -16.51 -14.06 -7.66
CA ALA A 475 -16.06 -14.47 -6.34
C ALA A 475 -17.21 -14.93 -5.45
N ASP A 476 -16.98 -15.95 -4.61
CA ASP A 476 -17.99 -16.45 -3.67
C ASP A 476 -18.18 -15.47 -2.50
N TYR A 477 -17.09 -14.85 -2.05
CA TYR A 477 -17.06 -13.96 -0.88
C TYR A 477 -16.20 -12.73 -1.13
N TYR A 478 -16.60 -11.64 -0.48
CA TYR A 478 -15.81 -10.41 -0.40
C TYR A 478 -15.44 -10.13 1.06
N ALA A 479 -14.17 -9.93 1.33
CA ALA A 479 -13.70 -9.51 2.64
C ALA A 479 -13.18 -8.07 2.58
N LYS A 480 -13.81 -7.17 3.34
CA LYS A 480 -13.39 -5.77 3.44
C LYS A 480 -12.08 -5.61 4.24
N ASP A 481 -11.82 -6.56 5.15
CA ASP A 481 -10.68 -6.59 6.05
C ASP A 481 -10.30 -8.04 6.43
N ALA A 482 -9.24 -8.17 7.21
CA ALA A 482 -8.74 -9.48 7.60
C ALA A 482 -9.64 -10.22 8.60
N ALA A 483 -10.36 -9.50 9.46
CA ALA A 483 -11.31 -10.09 10.40
C ALA A 483 -12.50 -10.70 9.66
N GLU A 484 -12.98 -10.06 8.60
CA GLU A 484 -14.02 -10.61 7.72
C GLU A 484 -13.55 -11.89 7.03
N SER A 485 -12.28 -11.94 6.58
CA SER A 485 -11.70 -13.15 5.98
C SER A 485 -11.72 -14.34 6.96
N ALA A 486 -11.43 -14.11 8.23
CA ALA A 486 -11.47 -15.14 9.27
C ALA A 486 -12.92 -15.64 9.52
N ARG A 487 -13.90 -14.74 9.57
CA ARG A 487 -15.33 -15.12 9.71
C ARG A 487 -15.83 -15.96 8.52
N ILE A 488 -15.45 -15.58 7.31
CA ILE A 488 -15.79 -16.35 6.10
C ILE A 488 -15.14 -17.73 6.14
N ALA A 489 -13.90 -17.85 6.58
CA ALA A 489 -13.25 -19.14 6.75
C ALA A 489 -14.00 -20.04 7.75
N GLU A 490 -14.46 -19.49 8.89
CA GLU A 490 -15.30 -20.23 9.82
C GLU A 490 -16.61 -20.69 9.21
N GLU A 491 -17.27 -19.85 8.40
CA GLU A 491 -18.49 -20.23 7.69
C GLU A 491 -18.24 -21.40 6.73
N VAL A 492 -17.14 -21.37 5.96
CA VAL A 492 -16.83 -22.37 4.93
C VAL A 492 -16.40 -23.72 5.56
N PHE A 493 -15.68 -23.71 6.65
CA PHE A 493 -15.16 -24.93 7.29
C PHE A 493 -16.00 -25.42 8.48
N GLY A 494 -16.86 -24.58 9.03
CA GLY A 494 -17.74 -24.90 10.15
C GLY A 494 -19.05 -25.59 9.75
N GLN A 495 -19.26 -25.86 8.44
CA GLN A 495 -20.46 -26.54 7.89
C GLN A 495 -20.32 -28.05 7.89
#